data_f235a4eaf5a0fd28e2f8b0835fa60e64
#
_entry.id   f235a4eaf5a0fd28e2f8b0835fa60e64
#
_cell.length_a   1.000
_cell.length_b   1.000
_cell.length_c   1.000
_cell.angle_alpha   90.00
_cell.angle_beta   90.00
_cell.angle_gamma   90.00
#
_symmetry.space_group_name_H-M   'P 1'
#
loop_
_entity.id
_entity.type
_entity.pdbx_description
1 polymer ?
#
loop_
_entity_poly.entity_id
_entity_poly.type
_entity_poly.pdbx_seq_one_letter_code
_entity_poly.pdbx_strand_id
1 'polypeptide(L)'
;MNIQWYPGHMTKTRRQIEADLKLVDAVCEILDARIPVSSRNPDIDAICGSKPRMIVLNRMDLADPAATQRWQTYFKKKGMAVLATDCKTKRGINGFTPAARQACAEKLARDAAKGMNRPLRV
;
A
#
# COMPACT_ATOMS: atom_id res chain seq x y z
N MET A 1 3.75 24.96 6.67
CA MET A 1 4.92 25.05 5.78
C MET A 1 4.88 23.88 4.80
N ASN A 2 4.83 24.20 3.52
CA ASN A 2 4.91 23.16 2.51
C ASN A 2 6.37 22.73 2.34
N ILE A 3 6.66 21.53 2.78
CA ILE A 3 7.92 20.90 2.44
C ILE A 3 7.86 20.58 0.96
N GLN A 4 8.67 21.22 0.19
CA GLN A 4 8.77 20.90 -1.23
C GLN A 4 9.57 19.61 -1.39
N TRP A 5 8.87 18.56 -1.74
CA TRP A 5 9.45 17.25 -1.97
C TRP A 5 10.09 17.11 -3.36
N TYR A 6 10.26 18.22 -4.11
CA TYR A 6 10.69 18.17 -5.50
C TYR A 6 11.94 18.97 -5.83
N PRO A 7 13.11 18.63 -5.27
CA PRO A 7 14.34 18.82 -6.03
C PRO A 7 14.34 17.84 -7.22
N GLY A 8 15.20 18.05 -8.19
CA GLY A 8 15.19 17.28 -9.43
C GLY A 8 15.16 15.76 -9.29
N HIS A 9 15.79 15.21 -8.22
CA HIS A 9 15.79 13.77 -7.98
C HIS A 9 14.40 13.21 -7.62
N MET A 10 13.56 14.02 -6.97
CA MET A 10 12.19 13.59 -6.63
C MET A 10 11.29 13.55 -7.85
N THR A 11 11.48 14.47 -8.78
CA THR A 11 10.79 14.44 -10.08
C THR A 11 11.15 13.18 -10.86
N LYS A 12 12.42 12.82 -10.85
CA LYS A 12 12.90 11.59 -11.50
C LYS A 12 12.30 10.35 -10.84
N THR A 13 12.24 10.31 -9.51
CA THR A 13 11.64 9.22 -8.76
C THR A 13 10.14 9.09 -9.09
N ARG A 14 9.43 10.20 -9.16
CA ARG A 14 8.01 10.21 -9.54
C ARG A 14 7.79 9.60 -10.92
N ARG A 15 8.60 9.99 -11.91
CA ARG A 15 8.53 9.44 -13.26
C ARG A 15 8.80 7.94 -13.28
N GLN A 16 9.76 7.48 -12.45
CA GLN A 16 10.06 6.06 -12.33
C GLN A 16 8.88 5.29 -11.74
N ILE A 17 8.25 5.83 -10.71
CA ILE A 17 7.05 5.22 -10.10
C ILE A 17 5.92 5.15 -11.12
N GLU A 18 5.67 6.24 -11.86
CA GLU A 18 4.62 6.28 -12.88
C GLU A 18 4.85 5.23 -13.98
N ALA A 19 6.12 5.03 -14.37
CA ALA A 19 6.47 4.01 -15.35
C ALA A 19 6.25 2.60 -14.77
N ASP A 20 6.65 2.36 -13.53
CA ASP A 20 6.53 1.06 -12.86
C ASP A 20 5.07 0.69 -12.60
N LEU A 21 4.19 1.68 -12.38
CA LEU A 21 2.76 1.44 -12.15
C LEU A 21 2.08 0.70 -13.31
N LYS A 22 2.58 0.85 -14.51
CA LYS A 22 2.04 0.15 -15.68
C LYS A 22 2.34 -1.34 -15.65
N LEU A 23 3.34 -1.75 -14.87
CA LEU A 23 3.85 -3.11 -14.80
C LEU A 23 3.30 -3.90 -13.62
N VAL A 24 2.62 -3.24 -12.67
CA VAL A 24 2.14 -3.86 -11.45
C VAL A 24 0.63 -3.93 -11.40
N ASP A 25 0.12 -4.86 -10.58
CA ASP A 25 -1.31 -5.07 -10.39
C ASP A 25 -1.85 -4.28 -9.20
N ALA A 26 -1.01 -3.98 -8.22
CA ALA A 26 -1.37 -3.23 -7.03
C ALA A 26 -0.16 -2.46 -6.50
N VAL A 27 -0.44 -1.47 -5.68
CA VAL A 27 0.58 -0.66 -5.00
C VAL A 27 0.49 -0.92 -3.51
N CYS A 28 1.62 -1.25 -2.89
CA CYS A 28 1.74 -1.39 -1.46
C CYS A 28 2.42 -0.15 -0.89
N GLU A 29 1.72 0.56 -0.02
CA GLU A 29 2.26 1.72 0.68
C GLU A 29 2.62 1.30 2.10
N ILE A 30 3.91 1.44 2.46
CA ILE A 30 4.39 1.05 3.78
C ILE A 30 4.47 2.31 4.64
N LEU A 31 3.72 2.34 5.73
CA LEU A 31 3.62 3.47 6.65
C LEU A 31 4.12 3.08 8.03
N ASP A 32 4.55 4.06 8.80
CA ASP A 32 4.88 3.88 10.20
C ASP A 32 3.56 3.85 11.01
N ALA A 33 3.30 2.75 11.70
CA ALA A 33 2.06 2.57 12.48
C ALA A 33 1.89 3.61 13.60
N ARG A 34 2.98 4.25 14.04
CA ARG A 34 2.93 5.31 15.06
C ARG A 34 2.38 6.62 14.52
N ILE A 35 2.67 6.93 13.24
CA ILE A 35 2.30 8.19 12.61
C ILE A 35 1.87 7.96 11.14
N PRO A 36 0.79 7.17 10.89
CA PRO A 36 0.49 6.72 9.53
C PRO A 36 0.28 7.84 8.53
N VAL A 37 -0.53 8.83 8.87
CA VAL A 37 -0.84 9.93 7.94
C VAL A 37 0.39 10.81 7.71
N SER A 38 1.14 11.13 8.76
CA SER A 38 2.34 11.96 8.66
C SER A 38 3.45 11.30 7.86
N SER A 39 3.49 9.96 7.82
CA SER A 39 4.50 9.22 7.05
C SER A 39 4.12 9.04 5.58
N ARG A 40 2.90 9.39 5.17
CA ARG A 40 2.46 9.26 3.79
C ARG A 40 3.07 10.34 2.89
N ASN A 41 3.41 9.93 1.67
CA ASN A 41 3.70 10.88 0.61
C ASN A 41 2.37 11.50 0.14
N PRO A 42 2.20 12.83 0.20
CA PRO A 42 0.93 13.47 -0.13
C PRO A 42 0.53 13.30 -1.61
N ASP A 43 1.48 13.01 -2.50
CA ASP A 43 1.21 12.86 -3.91
C ASP A 43 0.85 11.43 -4.34
N ILE A 44 0.94 10.47 -3.43
CA ILE A 44 0.77 9.06 -3.78
C ILE A 44 -0.62 8.76 -4.34
N ASP A 45 -1.66 9.42 -3.84
CA ASP A 45 -3.03 9.21 -4.31
C ASP A 45 -3.17 9.63 -5.78
N ALA A 46 -2.57 10.77 -6.16
CA ALA A 46 -2.60 11.24 -7.53
C ALA A 46 -1.76 10.36 -8.46
N ILE A 47 -0.59 9.91 -7.99
CA ILE A 47 0.32 9.08 -8.78
C ILE A 47 -0.30 7.71 -9.07
N CYS A 48 -0.91 7.08 -8.06
CA CYS A 48 -1.46 5.73 -8.19
C CYS A 48 -2.77 5.68 -8.97
N GLY A 49 -3.54 6.78 -9.00
CA GLY A 49 -4.79 6.84 -9.71
C GLY A 49 -5.77 5.76 -9.25
N SER A 50 -6.24 4.93 -10.20
CA SER A 50 -7.22 3.88 -9.94
C SER A 50 -6.60 2.51 -9.61
N LYS A 51 -5.28 2.40 -9.51
CA LYS A 51 -4.65 1.12 -9.17
C LYS A 51 -5.10 0.64 -7.79
N PRO A 52 -5.38 -0.66 -7.63
CA PRO A 52 -5.64 -1.21 -6.30
C PRO A 52 -4.48 -0.92 -5.35
N ARG A 53 -4.82 -0.59 -4.12
CA ARG A 53 -3.82 -0.21 -3.12
C ARG A 53 -4.00 -1.00 -1.85
N MET A 54 -2.88 -1.30 -1.21
CA MET A 54 -2.85 -1.85 0.13
C MET A 54 -1.94 -1.01 1.01
N ILE A 55 -2.24 -0.98 2.28
CA ILE A 55 -1.47 -0.26 3.29
C ILE A 55 -0.83 -1.28 4.22
N VAL A 56 0.46 -1.14 4.45
CA VAL A 56 1.16 -1.90 5.50
C VAL A 56 1.54 -0.92 6.60
N LEU A 57 0.94 -1.10 7.79
CA LEU A 57 1.28 -0.35 8.99
C LEU A 57 2.41 -1.09 9.70
N ASN A 58 3.64 -0.68 9.44
CA ASN A 58 4.81 -1.30 10.01
C ASN A 58 5.14 -0.72 11.38
N ARG A 59 5.99 -1.40 12.14
CA ARG A 59 6.39 -1.05 13.51
C ARG A 59 5.21 -1.06 14.49
N MET A 60 4.29 -1.99 14.29
CA MET A 60 3.10 -2.11 15.16
C MET A 60 3.45 -2.37 16.62
N ASP A 61 4.63 -2.95 16.89
CA ASP A 61 5.15 -3.18 18.24
C ASP A 61 5.43 -1.89 19.01
N LEU A 62 5.72 -0.79 18.29
CA LEU A 62 6.02 0.53 18.86
C LEU A 62 4.79 1.44 18.88
N ALA A 63 3.66 1.00 18.33
CA ALA A 63 2.44 1.78 18.26
C ALA A 63 1.44 1.31 19.31
N ASP A 64 0.52 2.21 19.71
CA ASP A 64 -0.60 1.84 20.55
C ASP A 64 -1.53 0.90 19.76
N PRO A 65 -1.81 -0.33 20.25
CA PRO A 65 -2.67 -1.29 19.55
C PRO A 65 -4.05 -0.76 19.21
N ALA A 66 -4.66 0.01 20.10
CA ALA A 66 -5.97 0.61 19.84
C ALA A 66 -5.93 1.64 18.72
N ALA A 67 -4.88 2.46 18.69
CA ALA A 67 -4.66 3.42 17.61
C ALA A 67 -4.41 2.72 16.28
N THR A 68 -3.60 1.66 16.27
CA THR A 68 -3.35 0.85 15.07
C THR A 68 -4.65 0.30 14.52
N GLN A 69 -5.52 -0.23 15.37
CA GLN A 69 -6.82 -0.75 14.94
C GLN A 69 -7.70 0.34 14.34
N ARG A 70 -7.72 1.54 14.91
CA ARG A 70 -8.47 2.68 14.37
C ARG A 70 -7.94 3.07 12.99
N TRP A 71 -6.61 3.08 12.79
CA TRP A 71 -6.02 3.37 11.49
C TRP A 71 -6.33 2.31 10.45
N GLN A 72 -6.33 1.02 10.84
CA GLN A 72 -6.76 -0.05 9.96
C GLN A 72 -8.19 0.16 9.49
N THR A 73 -9.09 0.50 10.38
CA THR A 73 -10.49 0.80 10.05
C THR A 73 -10.60 2.01 9.11
N TYR A 74 -9.84 3.05 9.39
CA TYR A 74 -9.80 4.27 8.57
C TYR A 74 -9.44 3.98 7.12
N PHE A 75 -8.35 3.24 6.90
CA PHE A 75 -7.91 2.92 5.54
C PHE A 75 -8.85 1.92 4.85
N LYS A 76 -9.41 0.96 5.59
CA LYS A 76 -10.39 0.03 5.02
C LYS A 76 -11.63 0.75 4.52
N LYS A 77 -12.09 1.76 5.22
CA LYS A 77 -13.23 2.58 4.79
C LYS A 77 -12.94 3.34 3.50
N LYS A 78 -11.69 3.60 3.19
CA LYS A 78 -11.27 4.21 1.93
C LYS A 78 -11.13 3.20 0.79
N GLY A 79 -11.44 1.93 1.03
CA GLY A 79 -11.38 0.89 0.01
C GLY A 79 -10.01 0.23 -0.13
N MET A 80 -9.12 0.43 0.83
CA MET A 80 -7.77 -0.16 0.80
C MET A 80 -7.72 -1.43 1.65
N ALA A 81 -6.94 -2.42 1.21
CA ALA A 81 -6.56 -3.54 2.06
C ALA A 81 -5.49 -3.06 3.04
N VAL A 82 -5.56 -3.50 4.28
CA VAL A 82 -4.66 -3.00 5.34
C VAL A 82 -4.07 -4.17 6.11
N LEU A 83 -2.79 -4.07 6.42
CA LEU A 83 -2.06 -5.05 7.20
C LEU A 83 -1.20 -4.35 8.24
N ALA A 84 -1.24 -4.81 9.49
CA ALA A 84 -0.33 -4.33 10.52
C ALA A 84 0.81 -5.34 10.67
N THR A 85 2.06 -4.85 10.67
CA THR A 85 3.24 -5.70 10.72
C THR A 85 4.31 -5.16 11.67
N ASP A 86 5.17 -6.07 12.08
CA ASP A 86 6.50 -5.76 12.57
C ASP A 86 7.50 -6.52 11.70
N CYS A 87 8.05 -5.84 10.71
CA CYS A 87 8.96 -6.47 9.76
C CYS A 87 10.26 -6.95 10.39
N LYS A 88 10.68 -6.36 11.50
CA LYS A 88 11.89 -6.75 12.21
C LYS A 88 11.75 -8.14 12.83
N THR A 89 10.61 -8.44 13.46
CA THR A 89 10.32 -9.74 14.07
C THR A 89 9.52 -10.65 13.14
N LYS A 90 9.14 -10.17 11.97
CA LYS A 90 8.30 -10.85 10.97
C LYS A 90 6.86 -11.08 11.42
N ARG A 91 6.38 -10.40 12.47
CA ARG A 91 4.98 -10.49 12.90
C ARG A 91 4.06 -9.88 11.87
N GLY A 92 2.99 -10.58 11.53
CA GLY A 92 1.98 -10.11 10.61
C GLY A 92 2.33 -10.24 9.13
N ILE A 93 3.55 -10.59 8.78
CA ILE A 93 3.99 -10.69 7.37
C ILE A 93 3.22 -11.76 6.61
N ASN A 94 2.82 -12.84 7.27
CA ASN A 94 2.04 -13.91 6.65
C ASN A 94 0.69 -13.41 6.06
N GLY A 95 0.20 -12.27 6.52
CA GLY A 95 -1.01 -11.65 5.99
C GLY A 95 -0.81 -10.89 4.69
N PHE A 96 0.43 -10.72 4.22
CA PHE A 96 0.71 -9.90 3.03
C PHE A 96 0.06 -10.47 1.77
N THR A 97 0.27 -11.73 1.47
CA THR A 97 -0.31 -12.36 0.27
C THR A 97 -1.83 -12.34 0.27
N PRO A 98 -2.52 -12.75 1.36
CA PRO A 98 -3.99 -12.61 1.43
C PRO A 98 -4.47 -11.17 1.23
N ALA A 99 -3.79 -10.19 1.83
CA ALA A 99 -4.17 -8.79 1.69
C ALA A 99 -3.99 -8.28 0.27
N ALA A 100 -2.90 -8.66 -0.40
CA ALA A 100 -2.67 -8.31 -1.80
C ALA A 100 -3.73 -8.93 -2.71
N ARG A 101 -4.10 -10.18 -2.48
CA ARG A 101 -5.17 -10.83 -3.23
C ARG A 101 -6.52 -10.15 -3.00
N GLN A 102 -6.79 -9.71 -1.80
CA GLN A 102 -8.01 -8.95 -1.50
C GLN A 102 -8.05 -7.62 -2.25
N ALA A 103 -6.93 -6.90 -2.28
CA ALA A 103 -6.83 -5.63 -3.01
C ALA A 103 -7.05 -5.81 -4.52
N CYS A 104 -6.66 -6.95 -5.07
CA CYS A 104 -6.77 -7.27 -6.50
C CYS A 104 -7.93 -8.19 -6.82
N ALA A 105 -8.93 -8.34 -5.95
CA ALA A 105 -10.00 -9.33 -6.09
C ALA A 105 -10.74 -9.23 -7.44
N GLU A 106 -11.06 -8.02 -7.89
CA GLU A 106 -11.74 -7.82 -9.18
C GLU A 106 -10.89 -8.28 -10.34
N LYS A 107 -9.60 -7.98 -10.33
CA LYS A 107 -8.68 -8.37 -11.39
C LYS A 107 -8.50 -9.89 -11.41
N LEU A 108 -8.34 -10.51 -10.25
CA LEU A 108 -8.21 -11.95 -10.15
C LEU A 108 -9.48 -12.66 -10.69
N ALA A 109 -10.66 -12.13 -10.39
CA ALA A 109 -11.91 -12.67 -10.90
C ALA A 109 -11.98 -12.55 -12.42
N ARG A 110 -11.58 -11.43 -13.00
CA ARG A 110 -11.55 -11.24 -14.45
C ARG A 110 -10.56 -12.18 -15.13
N ASP A 111 -9.38 -12.33 -14.56
CA ASP A 111 -8.35 -13.23 -15.10
C ASP A 111 -8.81 -14.69 -15.02
N ALA A 112 -9.42 -15.10 -13.92
CA ALA A 112 -9.97 -16.45 -13.78
C ALA A 112 -11.07 -16.73 -14.81
N ALA A 113 -11.94 -15.75 -15.07
CA ALA A 113 -13.00 -15.89 -16.09
C ALA A 113 -12.42 -16.07 -17.49
N LYS A 114 -11.22 -15.56 -17.75
CA LYS A 114 -10.52 -15.74 -19.03
C LYS A 114 -9.59 -16.96 -19.04
N GLY A 115 -9.58 -17.76 -17.96
CA GLY A 115 -8.68 -18.89 -17.82
C GLY A 115 -7.23 -18.51 -17.57
N MET A 116 -6.97 -17.28 -17.16
CA MET A 116 -5.62 -16.78 -16.88
C MET A 116 -5.28 -16.98 -15.41
N ASN A 117 -4.10 -17.54 -15.15
CA ASN A 117 -3.60 -17.77 -13.79
C ASN A 117 -2.16 -17.27 -13.72
N ARG A 118 -1.99 -15.96 -13.60
CA ARG A 118 -0.66 -15.35 -13.50
C ARG A 118 -0.42 -14.79 -12.09
N PRO A 119 0.85 -14.73 -11.63
CA PRO A 119 1.15 -14.15 -10.33
C PRO A 119 0.86 -12.65 -10.30
N LEU A 120 0.46 -12.17 -9.12
CA LEU A 120 0.29 -10.75 -8.87
C LEU A 120 1.64 -10.06 -8.76
N ARG A 121 1.73 -8.85 -9.30
CA ARG A 121 2.88 -7.95 -9.16
C ARG A 121 2.48 -6.74 -8.31
N VAL A 122 3.24 -6.52 -7.27
CA VAL A 122 2.99 -5.42 -6.34
C VAL A 122 4.19 -4.48 -6.29
#